data_b743ad280a014ce3907a7e618b243e38
#
_entry.id   b743ad280a014ce3907a7e618b243e38
#
_cell.length_a   1.000
_cell.length_b   1.000
_cell.length_c   1.000
_cell.angle_alpha   90.00
_cell.angle_beta   90.00
_cell.angle_gamma   90.00
#
_symmetry.space_group_name_H-M   'P 1'
#
loop_
_entity.id
_entity.type
_entity.pdbx_description
1 polymer ?
#
loop_
_entity_poly.entity_id
_entity_poly.type
_entity_poly.pdbx_seq_one_letter_code
_entity_poly.pdbx_strand_id
1 'polypeptide(L)' 'MEYQINYTKGRDICASEYITARSHMEAWSKGSARAQGRERVHSVYPMNMQTYKEFN' A
#
# COMPACT_ATOMS: atom_id res chain seq x y z
N MET A 1 7.49 2.73 10.28
CA MET A 1 6.55 3.61 9.61
C MET A 1 5.47 2.78 8.94
N GLU A 2 4.25 3.26 9.00
CA GLU A 2 3.13 2.54 8.39
C GLU A 2 2.86 3.04 6.98
N TYR A 3 2.46 2.12 6.13
CA TYR A 3 2.10 2.41 4.74
C TYR A 3 0.76 1.78 4.42
N GLN A 4 0.01 2.46 3.57
CA GLN A 4 -1.20 1.91 2.99
C GLN A 4 -0.86 1.27 1.65
N ILE A 5 -1.21 0.02 1.50
CA ILE A 5 -1.00 -0.73 0.25
C ILE A 5 -2.35 -0.92 -0.41
N ASN A 6 -2.45 -0.52 -1.66
CA ASN A 6 -3.65 -0.75 -2.45
C ASN A 6 -3.35 -1.82 -3.50
N TYR A 7 -4.24 -2.80 -3.59
CA TYR A 7 -4.09 -3.91 -4.51
C TYR A 7 -5.12 -3.79 -5.64
N THR A 8 -4.72 -4.20 -6.83
CA THR A 8 -5.66 -4.28 -7.95
C THR A 8 -5.80 -5.71 -8.43
N LYS A 9 -6.95 -5.98 -9.00
CA LYS A 9 -7.21 -7.21 -9.73
C LYS A 9 -7.79 -6.79 -11.06
N GLY A 10 -6.98 -6.90 -12.10
CA GLY A 10 -7.35 -6.32 -13.38
C GLY A 10 -7.17 -4.80 -13.33
N ARG A 11 -8.24 -4.06 -13.56
CA ARG A 11 -8.21 -2.60 -13.60
C ARG A 11 -8.67 -1.93 -12.33
N ASP A 12 -9.31 -2.68 -11.44
CA ASP A 12 -9.95 -2.11 -10.27
C ASP A 12 -9.17 -2.37 -9.00
N ILE A 13 -9.19 -1.39 -8.10
CA ILE A 13 -8.66 -1.59 -6.76
C ILE A 13 -9.63 -2.51 -6.02
N CYS A 14 -9.12 -3.66 -5.59
CA CYS A 14 -9.95 -4.67 -4.95
C CYS A 14 -9.77 -4.75 -3.44
N ALA A 15 -8.65 -4.27 -2.91
CA ALA A 15 -8.36 -4.36 -1.50
C ALA A 15 -7.32 -3.34 -1.08
N SER A 16 -7.29 -3.02 0.20
CA SER A 16 -6.29 -2.15 0.79
C SER A 16 -5.93 -2.68 2.15
N GLU A 17 -4.68 -2.48 2.57
CA GLU A 17 -4.27 -2.84 3.93
C GLU A 17 -3.15 -1.92 4.39
N TYR A 18 -2.89 -1.95 5.70
CA TYR A 18 -1.82 -1.17 6.31
C TYR A 18 -0.73 -2.12 6.76
N ILE A 19 0.51 -1.77 6.45
CA ILE A 19 1.66 -2.55 6.87
C ILE A 19 2.74 -1.65 7.44
N THR A 20 3.59 -2.22 8.28
CA THR A 20 4.75 -1.52 8.82
C THR A 20 5.97 -1.88 7.98
N ALA A 21 6.72 -0.87 7.57
CA ALA A 21 7.94 -1.06 6.79
C ALA A 21 8.91 0.07 7.09
N ARG A 22 10.17 -0.15 6.76
CA ARG A 22 11.24 0.83 7.00
C ARG A 22 11.35 1.84 5.88
N SER A 23 10.87 1.50 4.70
CA SER A 23 10.97 2.34 3.54
C SER A 23 9.81 2.04 2.59
N HIS A 24 9.61 2.95 1.65
CA HIS A 24 8.61 2.77 0.60
C HIS A 24 8.86 1.51 -0.20
N MET A 25 10.13 1.25 -0.53
CA MET A 25 10.51 0.07 -1.30
C MET A 25 10.23 -1.22 -0.53
N GLU A 26 10.51 -1.23 0.76
CA GLU A 26 10.21 -2.38 1.60
C GLU A 26 8.70 -2.62 1.68
N ALA A 27 7.92 -1.54 1.80
CA ALA A 27 6.47 -1.64 1.83
C ALA A 27 5.94 -2.26 0.53
N TRP A 28 6.49 -1.81 -0.59
CA TRP A 28 6.11 -2.34 -1.89
C TRP A 28 6.43 -3.84 -2.00
N SER A 29 7.62 -4.22 -1.55
CA SER A 29 8.04 -5.62 -1.53
C SER A 29 7.15 -6.49 -0.67
N LYS A 30 6.83 -6.01 0.53
CA LYS A 30 5.94 -6.73 1.44
C LYS A 30 4.55 -6.87 0.85
N GLY A 31 4.04 -5.81 0.25
CA GLY A 31 2.74 -5.85 -0.40
C GLY A 31 2.70 -6.85 -1.53
N SER A 32 3.75 -6.88 -2.35
CA SER A 32 3.85 -7.83 -3.45
C SER A 32 3.83 -9.28 -2.95
N ALA A 33 4.49 -9.54 -1.84
CA ALA A 33 4.52 -10.88 -1.26
C ALA A 33 3.15 -11.28 -0.68
N ARG A 34 2.35 -10.32 -0.28
CA ARG A 34 1.03 -10.57 0.30
C ARG A 34 -0.08 -10.64 -0.75
N ALA A 35 0.17 -10.13 -1.95
CA ALA A 35 -0.81 -10.17 -3.03
C ALA A 35 -1.12 -11.63 -3.40
N GLN A 36 -2.39 -11.92 -3.63
CA GLN A 36 -2.85 -13.28 -3.89
C GLN A 36 -3.44 -13.40 -5.28
N GLY A 37 -3.15 -14.53 -5.92
CA GLY A 37 -3.72 -14.85 -7.22
C GLY A 37 -3.33 -13.81 -8.26
N ARG A 38 -4.31 -13.12 -8.82
CA ARG A 38 -4.08 -12.10 -9.84
C ARG A 38 -3.90 -10.70 -9.27
N GLU A 39 -3.92 -10.57 -7.96
CA GLU A 39 -3.73 -9.28 -7.32
C GLU A 39 -2.32 -8.76 -7.53
N ARG A 40 -2.23 -7.45 -7.66
CA ARG A 40 -0.95 -6.76 -7.76
C ARG A 40 -1.00 -5.50 -6.94
N VAL A 41 0.16 -5.06 -6.47
CA VAL A 41 0.24 -3.79 -5.78
C VAL A 41 0.01 -2.68 -6.79
N HIS A 42 -0.99 -1.85 -6.53
CA HIS A 42 -1.29 -0.70 -7.36
C HIS A 42 -0.50 0.52 -6.88
N SER A 43 -0.53 0.76 -5.58
CA SER A 43 0.08 1.95 -5.02
C SER A 43 0.41 1.74 -3.55
N VAL A 44 1.38 2.53 -3.07
CA VAL A 44 1.83 2.51 -1.68
C VAL A 44 1.93 3.95 -1.22
N TYR A 45 1.25 4.27 -0.11
CA TYR A 45 1.24 5.62 0.45
C TYR A 45 1.72 5.61 1.89
N PRO A 46 2.67 6.48 2.26
CA PRO A 46 3.04 6.61 3.66
C PRO A 46 1.91 7.24 4.46
N MET A 47 1.60 6.63 5.60
CA MET A 47 0.48 7.08 6.42
C MET A 47 0.67 8.49 6.96
N ASN A 48 1.91 8.84 7.29
CA ASN A 48 2.18 10.18 7.82
C ASN A 48 1.89 11.27 6.80
N MET A 49 2.01 10.98 5.51
CA MET A 49 1.65 11.94 4.47
C MET A 49 0.14 12.17 4.42
N GLN A 50 -0.62 11.11 4.61
CA GLN A 50 -2.07 11.23 4.65
C GLN A 50 -2.51 12.06 5.83
N THR A 51 -1.93 11.80 6.99
CA THR A 51 -2.21 12.57 8.19
C THR A 51 -1.90 14.04 7.98
N TYR A 52 -0.77 14.30 7.36
CA TYR A 52 -0.35 15.67 7.08
C TYR A 52 -1.37 16.40 6.21
N LYS A 53 -1.88 15.73 5.20
CA LYS A 53 -2.87 16.33 4.30
C LYS A 53 -4.18 16.64 5.01
N GLU A 54 -4.54 15.87 5.99
CA GLU A 54 -5.77 16.10 6.73
C GLU A 54 -5.74 17.38 7.54
N PHE A 55 -4.56 17.84 7.91
CA PHE A 55 -4.42 19.07 8.67
C PHE A 55 -4.43 20.30 7.79
N ASN A 56 -4.34 20.13 6.52
CA ASN A 56 -4.32 21.22 5.58
C ASN A 56 -5.63 21.29 4.79
#